data_802a3f9a3f8a31ba1bae1ee8aac26a2b
#
_entry.id   802a3f9a3f8a31ba1bae1ee8aac26a2b
#
_cell.length_a   1.000
_cell.length_b   1.000
_cell.length_c   1.000
_cell.angle_alpha   90.00
_cell.angle_beta   90.00
_cell.angle_gamma   90.00
#
_symmetry.space_group_name_H-M   'P 1'
#
loop_
_entity.id
_entity.type
_entity.pdbx_description
1 polymer ?
#
loop_
_entity_poly.entity_id
_entity_poly.type
_entity_poly.pdbx_seq_one_letter_code
_entity_poly.pdbx_strand_id
1 'polypeptide(L)'
;MAIIINIETAQEICSVAVSRDGIVEFQRECDTPMQQGAKIGPFIEECMGYLKSRGLKPDAVAVSIGPGSYTGLRIGLSAAKGLCFGLDVPLITVPTLEILAVKAMFRKFDFQGDELLLPMIDARRMEVYTALYDFRLDPVMGPKPLVLTEQTIYLLPPDRQIYFPAEGNATAAA
;
A
#
# COMPACT_ATOMS: atom_id res chain seq x y z
N MET A 1 -7.22 -19.36 -10.86
CA MET A 1 -6.89 -19.19 -9.41
C MET A 1 -5.49 -18.63 -9.33
N ALA A 2 -5.34 -17.37 -8.93
CA ALA A 2 -4.05 -16.70 -8.84
C ALA A 2 -3.59 -16.65 -7.38
N ILE A 3 -2.37 -17.14 -7.11
CA ILE A 3 -1.71 -17.10 -5.80
C ILE A 3 -0.62 -16.04 -5.85
N ILE A 4 -0.69 -15.03 -5.00
CA ILE A 4 0.23 -13.91 -4.99
C ILE A 4 0.89 -13.79 -3.61
N ILE A 5 2.22 -13.61 -3.59
CA ILE A 5 2.94 -13.16 -2.39
C ILE A 5 2.94 -11.65 -2.43
N ASN A 6 2.40 -11.01 -1.39
CA ASN A 6 2.29 -9.56 -1.26
C ASN A 6 3.30 -9.07 -0.23
N ILE A 7 4.10 -8.06 -0.57
CA ILE A 7 5.13 -7.48 0.30
C ILE A 7 4.84 -5.99 0.49
N GLU A 8 4.64 -5.56 1.74
CA GLU A 8 4.42 -4.17 2.11
C GLU A 8 5.52 -3.69 3.06
N THR A 9 6.24 -2.66 2.67
CA THR A 9 7.35 -2.08 3.45
C THR A 9 7.43 -0.56 3.33
N ALA A 10 6.47 0.06 2.68
CA ALA A 10 6.48 1.51 2.43
C ALA A 10 6.30 2.33 3.69
N GLN A 11 5.80 1.74 4.77
CA GLN A 11 5.42 2.42 6.00
C GLN A 11 6.09 1.83 7.23
N GLU A 12 5.66 2.25 8.45
CA GLU A 12 6.22 1.75 9.70
C GLU A 12 5.95 0.26 9.91
N ILE A 13 4.75 -0.18 9.58
CA ILE A 13 4.36 -1.59 9.61
C ILE A 13 4.90 -2.27 8.34
N CYS A 14 5.58 -3.38 8.52
CA CYS A 14 5.94 -4.23 7.40
C CYS A 14 5.18 -5.55 7.45
N SER A 15 4.79 -6.05 6.30
CA SER A 15 4.04 -7.31 6.21
C SER A 15 4.39 -8.10 4.95
N VAL A 16 4.20 -9.42 5.05
CA VAL A 16 4.18 -10.34 3.91
C VAL A 16 2.94 -11.21 4.02
N ALA A 17 2.21 -11.33 2.93
CA ALA A 17 0.98 -12.11 2.89
C ALA A 17 0.94 -13.01 1.66
N VAL A 18 0.25 -14.13 1.79
CA VAL A 18 -0.17 -14.98 0.68
C VAL A 18 -1.65 -14.73 0.45
N SER A 19 -2.01 -14.31 -0.75
CA SER A 19 -3.40 -14.20 -1.17
C SER A 19 -3.72 -15.15 -2.31
N ARG A 20 -4.98 -15.59 -2.34
CA ARG A 20 -5.55 -16.39 -3.43
C ARG A 20 -6.82 -15.72 -3.93
N ASP A 21 -6.83 -15.38 -5.22
CA ASP A 21 -7.97 -14.69 -5.85
C ASP A 21 -8.45 -13.46 -5.04
N GLY A 22 -7.50 -12.68 -4.50
CA GLY A 22 -7.75 -11.47 -3.71
C GLY A 22 -8.04 -11.71 -2.21
N ILE A 23 -8.15 -12.96 -1.76
CA ILE A 23 -8.39 -13.28 -0.35
C ILE A 23 -7.08 -13.67 0.34
N VAL A 24 -6.74 -13.02 1.46
CA VAL A 24 -5.56 -13.34 2.26
C VAL A 24 -5.78 -14.67 2.98
N GLU A 25 -4.91 -15.65 2.71
CA GLU A 25 -4.93 -16.97 3.35
C GLU A 25 -3.89 -17.10 4.48
N PHE A 26 -2.80 -16.35 4.39
CA PHE A 26 -1.73 -16.36 5.39
C PHE A 26 -1.04 -15.00 5.40
N GLN A 27 -0.70 -14.49 6.59
CA GLN A 27 -0.05 -13.20 6.75
C GLN A 27 0.92 -13.21 7.93
N ARG A 28 1.98 -12.45 7.80
CA ARG A 28 2.88 -12.00 8.87
C ARG A 28 3.06 -10.51 8.80
N GLU A 29 3.02 -9.88 9.95
CA GLU A 29 3.24 -8.43 10.07
C GLU A 29 4.06 -8.10 11.31
N CYS A 30 4.74 -6.98 11.28
CA CYS A 30 5.50 -6.43 12.39
C CYS A 30 5.20 -4.94 12.51
N ASP A 31 4.60 -4.56 13.63
CA ASP A 31 4.23 -3.20 13.99
C ASP A 31 5.36 -2.43 14.71
N THR A 32 6.49 -3.09 14.94
CA THR A 32 7.66 -2.45 15.54
C THR A 32 8.42 -1.66 14.48
N PRO A 33 8.52 -0.32 14.62
CA PRO A 33 9.20 0.51 13.65
C PRO A 33 10.65 0.10 13.39
N MET A 34 11.14 0.33 12.18
CA MET A 34 12.53 0.13 11.75
C MET A 34 13.02 -1.33 11.77
N GLN A 35 12.13 -2.32 11.86
CA GLN A 35 12.49 -3.74 11.82
C GLN A 35 12.30 -4.39 10.44
N GLN A 36 11.91 -3.65 9.40
CA GLN A 36 11.65 -4.19 8.07
C GLN A 36 12.79 -5.07 7.56
N GLY A 37 14.05 -4.60 7.69
CA GLY A 37 15.22 -5.34 7.23
C GLY A 37 15.44 -6.69 7.94
N ALA A 38 15.08 -6.78 9.22
CA ALA A 38 15.25 -7.99 10.01
C ALA A 38 14.08 -8.97 9.85
N LYS A 39 12.88 -8.47 9.54
CA LYS A 39 11.64 -9.27 9.57
C LYS A 39 11.19 -9.77 8.19
N ILE A 40 11.46 -9.04 7.12
CA ILE A 40 10.96 -9.42 5.78
C ILE A 40 11.46 -10.80 5.34
N GLY A 41 12.74 -11.11 5.53
CA GLY A 41 13.29 -12.43 5.20
C GLY A 41 12.55 -13.56 5.90
N PRO A 42 12.52 -13.61 7.25
CA PRO A 42 11.75 -14.59 8.01
C PRO A 42 10.27 -14.69 7.59
N PHE A 43 9.58 -13.57 7.35
CA PHE A 43 8.18 -13.58 6.93
C PHE A 43 7.99 -14.21 5.55
N ILE A 44 8.91 -13.95 4.62
CA ILE A 44 8.92 -14.61 3.31
C ILE A 44 9.11 -16.12 3.46
N GLU A 45 10.06 -16.56 4.31
CA GLU A 45 10.30 -17.98 4.57
C GLU A 45 9.05 -18.67 5.13
N GLU A 46 8.34 -18.03 6.06
CA GLU A 46 7.09 -18.56 6.60
C GLU A 46 5.97 -18.62 5.54
N CYS A 47 5.83 -17.61 4.71
CA CYS A 47 4.88 -17.60 3.58
C CYS A 47 5.19 -18.71 2.57
N MET A 48 6.46 -18.90 2.23
CA MET A 48 6.90 -19.98 1.35
C MET A 48 6.68 -21.36 1.99
N GLY A 49 6.92 -21.49 3.29
CA GLY A 49 6.61 -22.70 4.06
C GLY A 49 5.12 -23.05 4.04
N TYR A 50 4.26 -22.01 4.20
CA TYR A 50 2.81 -22.16 4.08
C TYR A 50 2.40 -22.71 2.70
N LEU A 51 2.91 -22.14 1.63
CA LEU A 51 2.62 -22.60 0.26
C LEU A 51 3.13 -24.02 0.03
N LYS A 52 4.38 -24.30 0.42
CA LYS A 52 5.00 -25.62 0.27
C LYS A 52 4.22 -26.72 1.00
N SER A 53 3.73 -26.45 2.21
CA SER A 53 2.94 -27.42 3.00
C SER A 53 1.61 -27.82 2.33
N ARG A 54 1.14 -27.01 1.38
CA ARG A 54 -0.10 -27.23 0.60
C ARG A 54 0.16 -27.69 -0.83
N GLY A 55 1.42 -27.88 -1.21
CA GLY A 55 1.78 -28.22 -2.60
C GLY A 55 1.49 -27.09 -3.59
N LEU A 56 1.46 -25.84 -3.11
CA LEU A 56 1.15 -24.64 -3.91
C LEU A 56 2.41 -23.89 -4.28
N LYS A 57 2.33 -23.14 -5.37
CA LYS A 57 3.36 -22.21 -5.82
C LYS A 57 2.73 -20.83 -6.09
N PRO A 58 3.44 -19.75 -5.85
CA PRO A 58 2.95 -18.43 -6.23
C PRO A 58 3.00 -18.24 -7.75
N ASP A 59 2.02 -17.51 -8.28
CA ASP A 59 1.94 -17.12 -9.69
C ASP A 59 2.60 -15.74 -9.94
N ALA A 60 2.71 -14.92 -8.88
CA ALA A 60 3.34 -13.61 -8.92
C ALA A 60 3.79 -13.16 -7.52
N VAL A 61 4.65 -12.13 -7.49
CA VAL A 61 4.95 -11.36 -6.27
C VAL A 61 4.51 -9.93 -6.49
N ALA A 62 3.72 -9.40 -5.54
CA ALA A 62 3.31 -8.00 -5.52
C ALA A 62 4.09 -7.22 -4.46
N VAL A 63 4.44 -5.96 -4.74
CA VAL A 63 5.16 -5.09 -3.81
C VAL A 63 4.74 -3.64 -3.96
N SER A 64 4.62 -2.92 -2.84
CA SER A 64 4.45 -1.46 -2.83
C SER A 64 5.71 -0.76 -3.34
N ILE A 65 5.53 0.25 -4.20
CA ILE A 65 6.66 0.98 -4.82
C ILE A 65 6.77 2.45 -4.39
N GLY A 66 5.96 2.86 -3.41
CA GLY A 66 5.97 4.23 -2.89
C GLY A 66 4.81 5.10 -3.40
N PRO A 67 4.79 6.33 -2.90
CA PRO A 67 5.71 6.95 -1.93
C PRO A 67 5.69 6.28 -0.55
N GLY A 68 6.77 6.51 0.25
CA GLY A 68 6.90 5.96 1.60
C GLY A 68 8.34 5.92 2.08
N SER A 69 8.63 5.10 3.09
CA SER A 69 9.95 4.91 3.67
C SER A 69 10.97 4.51 2.60
N TYR A 70 11.95 5.36 2.34
CA TYR A 70 13.01 5.10 1.35
C TYR A 70 13.75 3.77 1.59
N THR A 71 14.14 3.54 2.84
CA THR A 71 14.82 2.29 3.22
C THR A 71 13.88 1.09 3.11
N GLY A 72 12.66 1.22 3.62
CA GLY A 72 11.64 0.16 3.54
C GLY A 72 11.36 -0.25 2.10
N LEU A 73 11.08 0.70 1.22
CA LEU A 73 10.82 0.44 -0.20
C LEU A 73 11.97 -0.29 -0.89
N ARG A 74 13.22 0.06 -0.60
CA ARG A 74 14.38 -0.63 -1.16
C ARG A 74 14.50 -2.07 -0.67
N ILE A 75 14.24 -2.31 0.61
CA ILE A 75 14.24 -3.65 1.21
C ILE A 75 13.14 -4.50 0.54
N GLY A 76 11.91 -4.03 0.52
CA GLY A 76 10.78 -4.75 -0.06
C GLY A 76 10.96 -5.05 -1.54
N LEU A 77 11.36 -4.05 -2.33
CA LEU A 77 11.58 -4.22 -3.77
C LEU A 77 12.74 -5.18 -4.07
N SER A 78 13.82 -5.13 -3.29
CA SER A 78 14.96 -6.06 -3.47
C SER A 78 14.54 -7.50 -3.14
N ALA A 79 13.79 -7.71 -2.06
CA ALA A 79 13.27 -9.01 -1.68
C ALA A 79 12.29 -9.55 -2.75
N ALA A 80 11.35 -8.71 -3.22
CA ALA A 80 10.41 -9.08 -4.27
C ALA A 80 11.10 -9.48 -5.57
N LYS A 81 12.09 -8.71 -6.02
CA LYS A 81 12.88 -9.04 -7.21
C LYS A 81 13.66 -10.36 -7.05
N GLY A 82 14.26 -10.58 -5.88
CA GLY A 82 14.94 -11.84 -5.58
C GLY A 82 14.01 -13.05 -5.64
N LEU A 83 12.79 -12.90 -5.08
CA LEU A 83 11.77 -13.95 -5.15
C LEU A 83 11.31 -14.21 -6.59
N CYS A 84 10.99 -13.15 -7.35
CA CYS A 84 10.58 -13.29 -8.75
C CYS A 84 11.64 -14.02 -9.58
N PHE A 85 12.91 -13.64 -9.39
CA PHE A 85 14.02 -14.30 -10.09
C PHE A 85 14.18 -15.76 -9.68
N GLY A 86 14.11 -16.08 -8.38
CA GLY A 86 14.28 -17.43 -7.87
C GLY A 86 13.11 -18.38 -8.17
N LEU A 87 11.91 -17.84 -8.33
CA LEU A 87 10.68 -18.60 -8.58
C LEU A 87 10.24 -18.59 -10.05
N ASP A 88 10.89 -17.78 -10.88
CA ASP A 88 10.53 -17.53 -12.29
C ASP A 88 9.07 -17.06 -12.45
N VAL A 89 8.70 -16.05 -11.64
CA VAL A 89 7.34 -15.46 -11.63
C VAL A 89 7.39 -13.95 -11.83
N PRO A 90 6.35 -13.33 -12.38
CA PRO A 90 6.31 -11.89 -12.60
C PRO A 90 6.23 -11.07 -11.31
N LEU A 91 6.76 -9.83 -11.39
CA LEU A 91 6.65 -8.81 -10.38
C LEU A 91 5.48 -7.88 -10.69
N ILE A 92 4.59 -7.67 -9.70
CA ILE A 92 3.52 -6.69 -9.73
C ILE A 92 3.90 -5.53 -8.83
N THR A 93 3.92 -4.33 -9.37
CA THR A 93 4.21 -3.11 -8.60
C THR A 93 2.93 -2.33 -8.34
N VAL A 94 2.71 -1.93 -7.08
CA VAL A 94 1.50 -1.21 -6.68
C VAL A 94 1.87 0.12 -6.02
N PRO A 95 1.35 1.27 -6.49
CA PRO A 95 1.56 2.56 -5.84
C PRO A 95 0.97 2.58 -4.42
N THR A 96 1.73 3.07 -3.44
CA THR A 96 1.30 3.07 -2.03
C THR A 96 0.05 3.93 -1.81
N LEU A 97 -0.08 5.05 -2.52
CA LEU A 97 -1.28 5.91 -2.44
C LEU A 97 -2.53 5.19 -2.95
N GLU A 98 -2.40 4.35 -3.95
CA GLU A 98 -3.49 3.51 -4.46
C GLU A 98 -3.93 2.47 -3.42
N ILE A 99 -2.98 1.82 -2.74
CA ILE A 99 -3.26 0.89 -1.63
C ILE A 99 -4.04 1.59 -0.53
N LEU A 100 -3.68 2.83 -0.17
CA LEU A 100 -4.39 3.61 0.84
C LEU A 100 -5.81 3.99 0.39
N ALA A 101 -5.98 4.34 -0.88
CA ALA A 101 -7.31 4.64 -1.43
C ALA A 101 -8.22 3.40 -1.37
N VAL A 102 -7.73 2.24 -1.81
CA VAL A 102 -8.46 0.96 -1.71
C VAL A 102 -8.81 0.61 -0.27
N LYS A 103 -7.84 0.76 0.65
CA LYS A 103 -8.06 0.49 2.09
C LYS A 103 -9.19 1.37 2.67
N ALA A 104 -9.28 2.63 2.21
CA ALA A 104 -10.37 3.52 2.59
C ALA A 104 -11.73 3.04 2.10
N MET A 105 -11.81 2.60 0.86
CA MET A 105 -13.04 2.07 0.27
C MET A 105 -13.59 0.87 1.04
N PHE A 106 -12.72 0.01 1.58
CA PHE A 106 -13.14 -1.14 2.40
C PHE A 106 -13.46 -0.81 3.86
N ARG A 107 -13.07 0.36 4.36
CA ARG A 107 -13.34 0.78 5.75
C ARG A 107 -14.65 1.55 5.92
N LYS A 108 -15.10 2.22 4.90
CA LYS A 108 -16.32 3.02 4.89
C LYS A 108 -17.29 2.42 3.88
N PHE A 109 -18.50 2.07 4.33
CA PHE A 109 -19.50 1.37 3.52
C PHE A 109 -20.64 2.27 3.01
N ASP A 110 -20.60 3.57 3.32
CA ASP A 110 -21.66 4.54 3.01
C ASP A 110 -21.30 5.53 1.90
N PHE A 111 -20.34 5.18 1.08
CA PHE A 111 -19.98 5.95 -0.11
C PHE A 111 -21.11 5.93 -1.15
N GLN A 112 -21.39 7.09 -1.75
CA GLN A 112 -22.37 7.22 -2.83
C GLN A 112 -21.78 6.93 -4.21
N GLY A 113 -20.43 6.88 -4.33
CA GLY A 113 -19.71 6.54 -5.54
C GLY A 113 -19.31 7.74 -6.39
N ASP A 114 -19.64 8.96 -5.95
CA ASP A 114 -19.24 10.22 -6.58
C ASP A 114 -18.16 10.99 -5.81
N GLU A 115 -17.78 10.48 -4.63
CA GLU A 115 -16.73 11.05 -3.82
C GLU A 115 -15.36 10.84 -4.49
N LEU A 116 -14.39 11.63 -4.05
CA LEU A 116 -12.99 11.49 -4.42
C LEU A 116 -12.17 11.03 -3.20
N LEU A 117 -11.18 10.20 -3.46
CA LEU A 117 -10.28 9.68 -2.45
C LEU A 117 -8.95 10.45 -2.53
N LEU A 118 -8.57 11.10 -1.42
CA LEU A 118 -7.32 11.86 -1.30
C LEU A 118 -6.39 11.20 -0.27
N PRO A 119 -5.73 10.08 -0.59
CA PRO A 119 -4.75 9.48 0.30
C PRO A 119 -3.55 10.40 0.51
N MET A 120 -3.04 10.45 1.74
CA MET A 120 -1.88 11.24 2.11
C MET A 120 -0.88 10.41 2.90
N ILE A 121 0.40 10.59 2.58
CA ILE A 121 1.53 10.02 3.31
C ILE A 121 2.38 11.18 3.80
N ASP A 122 2.65 11.24 5.10
CA ASP A 122 3.47 12.29 5.70
C ASP A 122 4.89 12.28 5.12
N ALA A 123 5.29 13.42 4.56
CA ALA A 123 6.63 13.68 4.04
C ALA A 123 7.46 14.56 4.99
N ARG A 124 6.92 14.86 6.20
CA ARG A 124 7.46 15.77 7.21
C ARG A 124 7.35 17.26 6.80
N ARG A 125 7.54 18.16 7.78
CA ARG A 125 7.58 19.61 7.57
C ARG A 125 6.33 20.19 6.90
N MET A 126 5.14 19.71 7.26
CA MET A 126 3.86 20.12 6.65
C MET A 126 3.78 19.80 5.14
N GLU A 127 4.53 18.82 4.69
CA GLU A 127 4.46 18.30 3.33
C GLU A 127 3.90 16.86 3.35
N VAL A 128 3.09 16.52 2.36
CA VAL A 128 2.54 15.18 2.16
C VAL A 128 2.78 14.74 0.71
N TYR A 129 2.94 13.44 0.52
CA TYR A 129 2.71 12.84 -0.80
C TYR A 129 1.23 12.51 -0.92
N THR A 130 0.61 12.94 -2.00
CA THR A 130 -0.82 12.76 -2.24
C THR A 130 -1.14 12.54 -3.70
N ALA A 131 -2.30 11.95 -3.96
CA ALA A 131 -2.95 11.84 -5.26
C ALA A 131 -4.46 11.95 -5.05
N LEU A 132 -5.21 12.25 -6.08
CA LEU A 132 -6.67 12.28 -6.02
C LEU A 132 -7.22 11.22 -6.97
N TYR A 133 -8.01 10.29 -6.44
CA TYR A 133 -8.62 9.20 -7.20
C TYR A 133 -10.13 9.29 -7.18
N ASP A 134 -10.75 8.83 -8.26
CA ASP A 134 -12.17 8.49 -8.24
C ASP A 134 -12.39 7.08 -7.66
N PHE A 135 -13.64 6.63 -7.61
CA PHE A 135 -14.00 5.28 -7.10
C PHE A 135 -13.61 4.12 -8.03
N ARG A 136 -13.13 4.40 -9.23
CA ARG A 136 -12.53 3.41 -10.13
C ARG A 136 -11.03 3.32 -9.98
N LEU A 137 -10.46 4.15 -9.07
CA LEU A 137 -9.03 4.37 -8.88
C LEU A 137 -8.37 5.05 -10.09
N ASP A 138 -9.17 5.70 -10.95
CA ASP A 138 -8.62 6.55 -11.99
C ASP A 138 -8.08 7.84 -11.36
N PRO A 139 -6.84 8.25 -11.68
CA PRO A 139 -6.24 9.43 -11.08
C PRO A 139 -6.85 10.72 -11.65
N VAL A 140 -7.61 11.44 -10.82
CA VAL A 140 -8.07 12.83 -11.10
C VAL A 140 -6.90 13.80 -10.96
N MET A 141 -6.00 13.52 -10.00
CA MET A 141 -4.73 14.21 -9.83
C MET A 141 -3.65 13.17 -9.55
N GLY A 142 -2.61 13.14 -10.37
CA GLY A 142 -1.50 12.20 -10.22
C GLY A 142 -0.69 12.42 -8.94
N PRO A 143 0.12 11.43 -8.53
CA PRO A 143 0.96 11.51 -7.34
C PRO A 143 1.89 12.71 -7.37
N LYS A 144 1.91 13.50 -6.29
CA LYS A 144 2.81 14.65 -6.14
C LYS A 144 3.07 14.98 -4.67
N PRO A 145 4.20 15.63 -4.34
CA PRO A 145 4.37 16.28 -3.05
C PRO A 145 3.47 17.53 -2.98
N LEU A 146 2.94 17.79 -1.80
CA LEU A 146 2.06 18.93 -1.55
C LEU A 146 2.36 19.51 -0.16
N VAL A 147 2.70 20.80 -0.11
CA VAL A 147 2.83 21.52 1.16
C VAL A 147 1.44 21.89 1.64
N LEU A 148 1.10 21.51 2.86
CA LEU A 148 -0.19 21.82 3.46
C LEU A 148 -0.23 23.27 3.95
N THR A 149 -1.09 24.05 3.34
CA THR A 149 -1.38 25.45 3.68
C THR A 149 -2.88 25.67 3.67
N GLU A 150 -3.36 26.79 4.21
CA GLU A 150 -4.78 27.16 4.12
C GLU A 150 -5.27 27.24 2.65
N GLN A 151 -4.37 27.52 1.73
CA GLN A 151 -4.69 27.62 0.30
C GLN A 151 -4.76 26.26 -0.39
N THR A 152 -4.25 25.19 0.24
CA THR A 152 -4.21 23.85 -0.36
C THR A 152 -5.60 23.32 -0.66
N ILE A 153 -6.60 23.69 0.16
CA ILE A 153 -8.00 23.27 -0.02
C ILE A 153 -8.59 23.76 -1.35
N TYR A 154 -8.13 24.90 -1.85
CA TYR A 154 -8.60 25.47 -3.13
C TYR A 154 -8.05 24.72 -4.36
N LEU A 155 -7.13 23.79 -4.19
CA LEU A 155 -6.64 22.93 -5.26
C LEU A 155 -7.56 21.72 -5.50
N LEU A 156 -8.53 21.53 -4.62
CA LEU A 156 -9.46 20.40 -4.68
C LEU A 156 -10.75 20.83 -5.38
N PRO A 157 -11.42 19.93 -6.10
CA PRO A 157 -12.73 20.20 -6.72
C PRO A 157 -13.76 20.62 -5.68
N PRO A 158 -14.38 21.83 -5.81
CA PRO A 158 -15.27 22.37 -4.77
C PRO A 158 -16.65 21.66 -4.73
N ASP A 159 -17.01 20.98 -5.77
CA ASP A 159 -18.35 20.39 -6.01
C ASP A 159 -18.39 18.89 -5.72
N ARG A 160 -17.28 18.32 -5.27
CA ARG A 160 -17.17 16.88 -4.99
C ARG A 160 -16.84 16.66 -3.52
N GLN A 161 -17.48 15.68 -2.91
CA GLN A 161 -17.12 15.25 -1.56
C GLN A 161 -15.75 14.54 -1.60
N ILE A 162 -14.84 14.94 -0.72
CA ILE A 162 -13.49 14.39 -0.67
C ILE A 162 -13.31 13.62 0.62
N TYR A 163 -12.90 12.37 0.50
CA TYR A 163 -12.53 11.53 1.63
C TYR A 163 -11.01 11.49 1.78
N PHE A 164 -10.55 11.73 3.02
CA PHE A 164 -9.13 11.78 3.38
C PHE A 164 -8.75 10.50 4.13
N PRO A 165 -8.33 9.44 3.46
CA PRO A 165 -7.74 8.31 4.14
C PRO A 165 -6.35 8.68 4.63
N ALA A 166 -6.23 9.00 5.93
CA ALA A 166 -4.94 9.24 6.58
C ALA A 166 -4.45 7.95 7.25
N GLU A 167 -3.16 7.68 7.18
CA GLU A 167 -2.52 6.74 8.07
C GLU A 167 -2.16 7.42 9.40
N GLY A 168 -2.39 6.68 10.48
CA GLY A 168 -2.27 7.21 11.83
C GLY A 168 -3.56 7.93 12.29
N ASN A 169 -3.69 8.13 13.60
CA ASN A 169 -4.83 8.77 14.27
C ASN A 169 -4.99 10.28 13.96
N ALA A 170 -4.75 10.70 12.73
CA ALA A 170 -5.12 12.04 12.29
C ALA A 170 -6.62 12.04 12.00
N THR A 171 -7.41 12.24 13.05
CA THR A 171 -8.74 12.79 12.92
C THR A 171 -8.54 14.17 12.27
N ALA A 172 -8.66 14.27 10.97
CA ALA A 172 -8.86 15.54 10.32
C ALA A 172 -10.23 16.03 10.80
N ALA A 173 -10.22 16.85 11.84
CA ALA A 173 -11.37 17.66 12.18
C ALA A 173 -11.61 18.60 11.00
N ALA A 174 -12.84 18.54 10.51
CA ALA A 174 -13.37 19.46 9.52
C ALA A 174 -13.33 20.91 10.01
#